data_d9a4088ca59d3095f75482aaddfa62ff
#
_entry.id   d9a4088ca59d3095f75482aaddfa62ff
#
_cell.length_a   1.000
_cell.length_b   1.000
_cell.length_c   1.000
_cell.angle_alpha   90.00
_cell.angle_beta   90.00
_cell.angle_gamma   90.00
#
_symmetry.space_group_name_H-M   'P 1'
#
loop_
_entity.id
_entity.type
_entity.pdbx_description
1 polymer ?
#
loop_
_entity_poly.entity_id
_entity_poly.type
_entity_poly.pdbx_seq_one_letter_code
_entity_poly.pdbx_strand_id
1 'polypeptide(L)'
;MPKKSKDGSGKIKRNYPDAFIENAGIVVQEKITDTLEKNYMPYAMSVIVSRALPEIDGFKPSHRKLLYTMYKQGLLTGKRTKSANVVGETMKLNPHGDGAIYETMVRLSRGNETLLHPYVDSKGNFGKSYSRDMAYAASRYTEVKLDPICNELFRDIDKDTVDFVPNYDNSTTEPTLFPTTFPTILVNANMGIAVSMASSVCPFNLAEVCETCIAYIKNPDHDIISTLKGPDFPGGGFMLYDEEEIKEIFRTGRGSIK
;
A
#
# COMPACT_ATOMS: atom_id res chain seq x y z
N MET A 1 6.59 -39.59 -38.49
CA MET A 1 5.79 -39.59 -37.26
C MET A 1 6.24 -40.77 -36.40
N PRO A 2 6.72 -40.59 -35.16
CA PRO A 2 7.12 -41.69 -34.31
C PRO A 2 5.88 -42.46 -33.83
N LYS A 3 5.95 -43.81 -33.85
CA LYS A 3 4.88 -44.71 -33.42
C LYS A 3 4.66 -44.59 -31.91
N LYS A 4 3.42 -44.36 -31.48
CA LYS A 4 3.00 -44.39 -30.08
C LYS A 4 3.02 -45.80 -29.53
N SER A 5 3.86 -46.12 -28.55
CA SER A 5 3.74 -47.34 -27.76
C SER A 5 2.86 -47.09 -26.52
N LYS A 6 1.91 -47.96 -26.25
CA LYS A 6 1.12 -47.93 -24.99
C LYS A 6 1.78 -48.89 -24.00
N ASP A 7 2.00 -48.44 -22.77
CA ASP A 7 2.28 -49.36 -21.67
C ASP A 7 0.97 -49.98 -21.14
N GLY A 8 1.06 -51.09 -20.38
CA GLY A 8 -0.10 -51.82 -19.87
C GLY A 8 -0.99 -51.03 -18.88
N SER A 9 -0.68 -49.75 -18.55
CA SER A 9 -1.44 -48.88 -17.66
C SER A 9 -2.32 -47.87 -18.40
N GLY A 10 -2.32 -47.90 -19.75
CA GLY A 10 -3.11 -46.96 -20.56
C GLY A 10 -2.57 -45.52 -20.62
N LYS A 11 -1.45 -45.24 -20.02
CA LYS A 11 -0.81 -43.89 -20.05
C LYS A 11 0.06 -43.76 -21.29
N ILE A 12 -0.11 -42.64 -22.01
CA ILE A 12 0.69 -42.32 -23.19
C ILE A 12 2.08 -41.88 -22.72
N LYS A 13 3.10 -42.72 -22.90
CA LYS A 13 4.50 -42.28 -22.78
C LYS A 13 4.84 -41.39 -23.97
N ARG A 14 5.12 -40.13 -23.72
CA ARG A 14 5.75 -39.25 -24.70
C ARG A 14 7.26 -39.47 -24.61
N ASN A 15 7.84 -40.18 -25.58
CA ASN A 15 9.28 -40.21 -25.76
C ASN A 15 9.68 -38.83 -26.37
N TYR A 16 10.25 -38.00 -25.58
CA TYR A 16 11.06 -36.88 -26.10
C TYR A 16 12.40 -37.49 -26.54
N PRO A 17 12.95 -37.11 -27.71
CA PRO A 17 14.30 -37.49 -28.05
C PRO A 17 15.22 -37.00 -26.93
N ASP A 18 16.09 -37.87 -26.44
CA ASP A 18 17.17 -37.53 -25.53
C ASP A 18 18.13 -36.54 -26.27
N ALA A 19 17.75 -35.29 -26.30
CA ALA A 19 18.67 -34.24 -26.63
C ALA A 19 19.61 -34.06 -25.43
N PHE A 20 20.66 -34.85 -25.36
CA PHE A 20 21.74 -34.67 -24.44
C PHE A 20 22.43 -33.33 -24.83
N ILE A 21 22.06 -32.27 -24.12
CA ILE A 21 22.88 -31.05 -24.09
C ILE A 21 23.92 -31.33 -23.03
N GLU A 22 25.17 -31.51 -23.43
CA GLU A 22 26.32 -31.62 -22.53
C GLU A 22 26.31 -30.43 -21.59
N ASN A 23 26.22 -30.66 -20.25
CA ASN A 23 26.04 -29.66 -19.21
C ASN A 23 24.60 -29.07 -19.03
N ALA A 24 23.59 -29.62 -19.67
CA ALA A 24 22.21 -29.39 -19.20
C ALA A 24 22.02 -30.06 -17.85
N GLY A 25 21.54 -29.33 -16.85
CA GLY A 25 21.32 -29.89 -15.52
C GLY A 25 20.40 -31.11 -15.49
N ILE A 26 20.24 -31.73 -14.34
CA ILE A 26 19.39 -32.89 -14.14
C ILE A 26 17.92 -32.48 -14.35
N VAL A 27 17.23 -33.12 -15.29
CA VAL A 27 15.80 -32.93 -15.50
C VAL A 27 15.05 -33.79 -14.48
N VAL A 28 14.38 -33.16 -13.54
CA VAL A 28 13.56 -33.82 -12.53
C VAL A 28 12.09 -33.70 -12.93
N GLN A 29 11.33 -34.80 -12.88
CA GLN A 29 9.88 -34.72 -13.04
C GLN A 29 9.24 -34.38 -11.72
N GLU A 30 8.57 -33.22 -11.66
CA GLU A 30 7.84 -32.78 -10.50
C GLU A 30 6.37 -32.52 -10.85
N LYS A 31 5.46 -32.77 -9.90
CA LYS A 31 4.05 -32.45 -10.09
C LYS A 31 3.85 -30.96 -10.14
N ILE A 32 2.98 -30.47 -11.03
CA ILE A 32 2.66 -29.06 -11.13
C ILE A 32 2.08 -28.51 -9.81
N THR A 33 1.38 -29.32 -9.04
CA THR A 33 0.87 -28.93 -7.71
C THR A 33 2.01 -28.61 -6.74
N ASP A 34 3.07 -29.44 -6.72
CA ASP A 34 4.20 -29.27 -5.82
C ASP A 34 5.02 -28.03 -6.23
N THR A 35 5.16 -27.79 -7.54
CA THR A 35 5.81 -26.59 -8.09
C THR A 35 5.03 -25.31 -7.73
N LEU A 36 3.68 -25.37 -7.85
CA LEU A 36 2.83 -24.24 -7.46
C LEU A 36 2.93 -23.94 -5.96
N GLU A 37 2.87 -24.97 -5.12
CA GLU A 37 2.97 -24.80 -3.67
C GLU A 37 4.33 -24.20 -3.27
N LYS A 38 5.43 -24.73 -3.79
CA LYS A 38 6.78 -24.27 -3.42
C LYS A 38 7.15 -22.92 -3.98
N ASN A 39 6.72 -22.58 -5.20
CA ASN A 39 7.20 -21.41 -5.90
C ASN A 39 6.17 -20.28 -5.97
N TYR A 40 4.88 -20.59 -6.10
CA TYR A 40 3.82 -19.58 -6.22
C TYR A 40 3.35 -19.05 -4.86
N MET A 41 3.31 -19.90 -3.83
CA MET A 41 2.90 -19.45 -2.49
C MET A 41 3.82 -18.37 -1.91
N PRO A 42 5.17 -18.48 -1.96
CA PRO A 42 6.05 -17.40 -1.52
C PRO A 42 5.83 -16.10 -2.29
N TYR A 43 5.59 -16.17 -3.61
CA TYR A 43 5.25 -15.02 -4.43
C TYR A 43 3.91 -14.39 -3.98
N ALA A 44 2.86 -15.20 -3.82
CA ALA A 44 1.54 -14.72 -3.37
C ALA A 44 1.64 -14.04 -2.00
N MET A 45 2.34 -14.65 -1.05
CA MET A 45 2.58 -14.06 0.28
C MET A 45 3.35 -12.73 0.19
N SER A 46 4.38 -12.65 -0.64
CA SER A 46 5.13 -11.40 -0.82
C SER A 46 4.26 -10.28 -1.40
N VAL A 47 3.38 -10.58 -2.35
CA VAL A 47 2.44 -9.60 -2.91
C VAL A 47 1.44 -9.12 -1.85
N ILE A 48 0.95 -10.01 -1.00
CA ILE A 48 0.02 -9.65 0.08
C ILE A 48 0.71 -8.71 1.09
N VAL A 49 1.81 -9.16 1.69
CA VAL A 49 2.45 -8.50 2.83
C VAL A 49 3.27 -7.28 2.39
N SER A 50 4.04 -7.41 1.30
CA SER A 50 5.03 -6.39 0.95
C SER A 50 4.56 -5.38 -0.12
N ARG A 51 3.33 -5.50 -0.62
CA ARG A 51 2.86 -4.64 -1.71
C ARG A 51 1.44 -4.13 -1.56
N ALA A 52 0.48 -5.03 -1.33
CA ALA A 52 -0.93 -4.71 -1.55
C ALA A 52 -1.64 -4.20 -0.31
N LEU A 53 -1.38 -4.78 0.85
CA LEU A 53 -2.08 -4.44 2.08
C LEU A 53 -1.34 -3.34 2.85
N PRO A 54 -2.09 -2.39 3.42
CA PRO A 54 -1.54 -1.47 4.40
C PRO A 54 -1.31 -2.19 5.73
N GLU A 55 -0.33 -1.73 6.47
CA GLU A 55 -0.15 -2.05 7.88
C GLU A 55 -1.10 -1.20 8.74
N ILE A 56 -1.07 -1.40 10.07
CA ILE A 56 -1.92 -0.68 11.01
C ILE A 56 -1.71 0.85 10.97
N ASP A 57 -0.55 1.30 10.55
CA ASP A 57 -0.24 2.72 10.32
C ASP A 57 -0.89 3.30 9.05
N GLY A 58 -1.71 2.52 8.34
CA GLY A 58 -2.43 2.94 7.14
C GLY A 58 -1.57 3.03 5.87
N PHE A 59 -0.30 2.65 5.93
CA PHE A 59 0.61 2.76 4.81
C PHE A 59 1.00 1.42 4.23
N LYS A 60 1.09 1.38 2.90
CA LYS A 60 1.79 0.31 2.19
C LYS A 60 3.30 0.54 2.29
N PRO A 61 4.13 -0.49 2.12
CA PRO A 61 5.58 -0.33 2.17
C PRO A 61 6.12 0.77 1.24
N SER A 62 5.58 0.90 0.02
CA SER A 62 5.98 1.96 -0.91
C SER A 62 5.67 3.37 -0.40
N HIS A 63 4.51 3.56 0.22
CA HIS A 63 4.12 4.83 0.85
C HIS A 63 5.08 5.18 2.00
N ARG A 64 5.34 4.19 2.87
CA ARG A 64 6.20 4.36 4.04
C ARG A 64 7.62 4.73 3.65
N LYS A 65 8.21 4.04 2.68
CA LYS A 65 9.55 4.32 2.16
C LYS A 65 9.67 5.73 1.59
N LEU A 66 8.68 6.17 0.82
CA LEU A 66 8.64 7.51 0.25
C LEU A 66 8.55 8.59 1.33
N LEU A 67 7.58 8.48 2.24
CA LEU A 67 7.38 9.48 3.31
C LEU A 67 8.56 9.51 4.28
N TYR A 68 9.15 8.35 4.61
CA TYR A 68 10.35 8.28 5.43
C TYR A 68 11.56 8.95 4.76
N THR A 69 11.76 8.73 3.44
CA THR A 69 12.80 9.43 2.68
C THR A 69 12.62 10.95 2.74
N MET A 70 11.39 11.43 2.58
CA MET A 70 11.09 12.86 2.69
C MET A 70 11.38 13.40 4.10
N TYR A 71 11.07 12.62 5.15
CA TYR A 71 11.39 12.95 6.52
C TYR A 71 12.91 13.05 6.74
N LYS A 72 13.68 12.07 6.29
CA LYS A 72 15.15 12.05 6.37
C LYS A 72 15.81 13.21 5.63
N GLN A 73 15.20 13.70 4.55
CA GLN A 73 15.63 14.89 3.84
C GLN A 73 15.25 16.21 4.56
N GLY A 74 14.61 16.17 5.73
CA GLY A 74 14.19 17.33 6.49
C GLY A 74 13.04 18.12 5.84
N LEU A 75 12.25 17.48 4.97
CA LEU A 75 11.17 18.14 4.24
C LEU A 75 9.90 18.38 5.09
N LEU A 76 9.93 18.03 6.37
CA LEU A 76 8.83 18.32 7.29
C LEU A 76 8.78 19.83 7.63
N THR A 77 9.92 20.40 7.93
CA THR A 77 10.06 21.83 8.29
C THR A 77 10.84 22.63 7.25
N GLY A 78 11.50 21.94 6.32
CA GLY A 78 12.35 22.51 5.29
C GLY A 78 11.58 23.16 4.12
N LYS A 79 12.36 23.69 3.18
CA LYS A 79 11.83 24.21 1.91
C LYS A 79 11.47 23.06 0.99
N ARG A 80 10.52 23.30 0.05
CA ARG A 80 10.22 22.35 -1.02
C ARG A 80 11.45 22.05 -1.85
N THR A 81 11.57 20.79 -2.29
CA THR A 81 12.58 20.31 -3.24
C THR A 81 11.92 19.79 -4.50
N LYS A 82 12.68 19.56 -5.56
CA LYS A 82 12.18 18.92 -6.77
C LYS A 82 11.73 17.50 -6.48
N SER A 83 10.58 17.11 -7.02
CA SER A 83 10.06 15.74 -6.86
C SER A 83 11.06 14.70 -7.36
N ALA A 84 11.80 14.99 -8.43
CA ALA A 84 12.84 14.10 -8.95
C ALA A 84 13.93 13.78 -7.92
N ASN A 85 14.32 14.72 -7.04
CA ASN A 85 15.31 14.49 -5.99
C ASN A 85 14.78 13.49 -4.95
N VAL A 86 13.52 13.66 -4.53
CA VAL A 86 12.88 12.74 -3.59
C VAL A 86 12.76 11.35 -4.19
N VAL A 87 12.35 11.25 -5.47
CA VAL A 87 12.24 9.97 -6.18
C VAL A 87 13.60 9.26 -6.20
N GLY A 88 14.67 9.97 -6.58
CA GLY A 88 16.02 9.40 -6.63
C GLY A 88 16.51 8.89 -5.26
N GLU A 89 16.27 9.63 -4.18
CA GLU A 89 16.63 9.18 -2.84
C GLU A 89 15.77 8.00 -2.36
N THR A 90 14.48 7.98 -2.72
CA THR A 90 13.58 6.89 -2.35
C THR A 90 14.00 5.56 -2.97
N MET A 91 14.65 5.57 -4.13
CA MET A 91 15.16 4.35 -4.78
C MET A 91 16.19 3.60 -3.92
N LYS A 92 16.85 4.26 -2.97
CA LYS A 92 17.75 3.61 -2.00
C LYS A 92 17.01 2.70 -1.02
N LEU A 93 15.74 2.94 -0.77
CA LEU A 93 14.86 2.11 0.07
C LEU A 93 13.94 1.23 -0.77
N ASN A 94 13.54 1.70 -1.94
CA ASN A 94 12.55 1.05 -2.80
C ASN A 94 13.16 0.77 -4.19
N PRO A 95 13.68 -0.45 -4.46
CA PRO A 95 14.38 -0.79 -5.71
C PRO A 95 13.41 -1.03 -6.87
N HIS A 96 12.41 -0.17 -7.02
CA HIS A 96 11.46 -0.16 -8.12
C HIS A 96 11.70 1.04 -9.04
N GLY A 97 11.06 1.03 -10.20
CA GLY A 97 11.21 2.11 -11.19
C GLY A 97 10.78 3.48 -10.64
N ASP A 98 11.49 4.51 -11.03
CA ASP A 98 11.26 5.92 -10.67
C ASP A 98 9.82 6.38 -10.96
N GLY A 99 9.24 5.92 -12.07
CA GLY A 99 7.85 6.20 -12.41
C GLY A 99 6.85 5.74 -11.36
N ALA A 100 7.01 4.53 -10.82
CA ALA A 100 6.13 3.98 -9.77
C ALA A 100 6.24 4.76 -8.45
N ILE A 101 7.47 5.18 -8.09
CA ILE A 101 7.70 6.01 -6.91
C ILE A 101 7.05 7.39 -7.09
N TYR A 102 7.21 7.99 -8.27
CA TYR A 102 6.60 9.28 -8.54
C TYR A 102 5.08 9.21 -8.58
N GLU A 103 4.50 8.17 -9.17
CA GLU A 103 3.03 7.96 -9.16
C GLU A 103 2.51 7.80 -7.73
N THR A 104 3.24 7.10 -6.86
CA THR A 104 2.93 7.03 -5.42
C THR A 104 2.92 8.41 -4.78
N MET A 105 3.94 9.23 -5.04
CA MET A 105 4.02 10.61 -4.57
C MET A 105 2.84 11.46 -5.06
N VAL A 106 2.47 11.32 -6.33
CA VAL A 106 1.31 12.02 -6.92
C VAL A 106 0.04 11.68 -6.15
N ARG A 107 -0.23 10.40 -5.88
CA ARG A 107 -1.42 9.96 -5.14
C ARG A 107 -1.46 10.48 -3.70
N LEU A 108 -0.31 10.63 -3.06
CA LEU A 108 -0.22 11.16 -1.69
C LEU A 108 -0.24 12.69 -1.64
N SER A 109 -0.23 13.38 -2.79
CA SER A 109 -0.12 14.82 -2.87
C SER A 109 -1.47 15.53 -2.74
N ARG A 110 -1.41 16.72 -2.16
CA ARG A 110 -2.55 17.64 -2.08
C ARG A 110 -3.09 18.02 -3.46
N GLY A 111 -2.22 18.18 -4.45
CA GLY A 111 -2.59 18.60 -5.79
C GLY A 111 -3.43 17.60 -6.57
N ASN A 112 -3.35 16.32 -6.25
CA ASN A 112 -4.08 15.25 -6.93
C ASN A 112 -5.51 15.05 -6.41
N GLU A 113 -5.81 15.48 -5.18
CA GLU A 113 -7.15 15.40 -4.55
C GLU A 113 -7.69 13.97 -4.39
N THR A 114 -6.80 13.00 -4.20
CA THR A 114 -7.16 11.59 -3.97
C THR A 114 -7.51 11.30 -2.50
N LEU A 115 -6.90 12.05 -1.58
CA LEU A 115 -6.98 11.80 -0.14
C LEU A 115 -7.76 12.91 0.56
N LEU A 116 -8.47 12.57 1.64
CA LEU A 116 -9.06 13.55 2.55
C LEU A 116 -7.97 14.37 3.24
N HIS A 117 -6.92 13.70 3.70
CA HIS A 117 -5.77 14.31 4.36
C HIS A 117 -4.49 13.93 3.60
N PRO A 118 -4.04 14.76 2.63
CA PRO A 118 -2.81 14.52 1.88
C PRO A 118 -1.59 14.59 2.78
N TYR A 119 -0.58 13.77 2.49
CA TYR A 119 0.68 13.72 3.23
C TYR A 119 1.80 14.52 2.55
N VAL A 120 1.63 14.85 1.28
CA VAL A 120 2.61 15.58 0.47
C VAL A 120 2.03 16.93 0.09
N ASP A 121 2.65 18.01 0.60
CA ASP A 121 2.38 19.38 0.17
C ASP A 121 3.13 19.62 -1.14
N SER A 122 2.36 19.81 -2.21
CA SER A 122 2.80 19.82 -3.59
C SER A 122 2.69 21.18 -4.25
N LYS A 123 3.65 21.49 -5.14
CA LYS A 123 3.63 22.69 -5.99
C LYS A 123 3.91 22.30 -7.45
N GLY A 124 3.05 22.77 -8.34
CA GLY A 124 3.06 22.41 -9.76
C GLY A 124 1.85 21.57 -10.13
N ASN A 125 1.88 21.00 -11.34
CA ASN A 125 0.79 20.17 -11.83
C ASN A 125 0.96 18.71 -11.41
N PHE A 126 0.13 18.26 -10.47
CA PHE A 126 0.03 16.87 -9.99
C PHE A 126 -1.18 16.11 -10.59
N GLY A 127 -1.80 16.64 -11.62
CA GLY A 127 -3.02 16.06 -12.19
C GLY A 127 -4.20 16.15 -11.24
N LYS A 128 -5.30 15.50 -11.65
CA LYS A 128 -6.51 15.39 -10.83
C LYS A 128 -7.03 13.96 -10.88
N SER A 129 -7.34 13.41 -9.72
CA SER A 129 -7.80 12.01 -9.61
C SER A 129 -9.12 11.74 -10.32
N TYR A 130 -9.97 12.74 -10.47
CA TYR A 130 -11.28 12.66 -11.10
C TYR A 130 -11.27 12.88 -12.61
N SER A 131 -10.13 13.23 -13.22
CA SER A 131 -10.03 13.53 -14.66
C SER A 131 -8.86 12.80 -15.31
N ARG A 132 -9.15 11.97 -16.30
CA ARG A 132 -8.14 11.27 -17.11
C ARG A 132 -7.34 12.21 -18.01
N ASP A 133 -7.94 13.36 -18.39
CA ASP A 133 -7.32 14.32 -19.30
C ASP A 133 -6.36 15.26 -18.56
N MET A 134 -6.42 15.30 -17.23
CA MET A 134 -5.54 16.10 -16.40
C MET A 134 -4.37 15.25 -15.87
N ALA A 135 -3.44 14.90 -16.74
CA ALA A 135 -2.24 14.19 -16.36
C ALA A 135 -1.28 15.09 -15.56
N TYR A 136 -0.50 14.47 -14.67
CA TYR A 136 0.53 15.16 -13.89
C TYR A 136 1.77 15.47 -14.74
N ALA A 137 2.47 16.55 -14.40
CA ALA A 137 3.73 16.93 -15.04
C ALA A 137 4.88 16.00 -14.61
N ALA A 138 5.95 15.94 -15.39
CA ALA A 138 7.14 15.17 -15.03
C ALA A 138 7.76 15.68 -13.71
N SER A 139 8.37 14.78 -12.94
CA SER A 139 8.93 15.01 -11.60
C SER A 139 9.96 16.15 -11.52
N ARG A 140 10.64 16.45 -12.63
CA ARG A 140 11.59 17.57 -12.73
C ARG A 140 10.94 18.96 -12.69
N TYR A 141 9.65 19.06 -12.99
CA TYR A 141 8.91 20.34 -13.00
C TYR A 141 8.14 20.62 -11.71
N THR A 142 7.90 19.59 -10.90
CA THR A 142 7.12 19.67 -9.67
C THR A 142 8.01 19.78 -8.43
N GLU A 143 7.46 20.35 -7.37
CA GLU A 143 8.16 20.51 -6.08
C GLU A 143 7.29 19.99 -4.94
N VAL A 144 7.92 19.42 -3.94
CA VAL A 144 7.24 18.77 -2.81
C VAL A 144 7.93 19.06 -1.49
N LYS A 145 7.15 18.97 -0.43
CA LYS A 145 7.58 18.80 0.96
C LYS A 145 6.52 17.97 1.69
N LEU A 146 6.78 17.57 2.92
CA LEU A 146 5.77 16.91 3.76
C LEU A 146 4.69 17.91 4.17
N ASP A 147 3.44 17.45 4.23
CA ASP A 147 2.34 18.23 4.77
C ASP A 147 2.46 18.29 6.29
N PRO A 148 2.00 19.37 6.96
CA PRO A 148 2.04 19.48 8.42
C PRO A 148 1.43 18.32 9.19
N ILE A 149 0.44 17.61 8.66
CA ILE A 149 -0.14 16.42 9.30
C ILE A 149 0.90 15.33 9.54
N CYS A 150 1.99 15.31 8.76
CA CYS A 150 3.07 14.34 8.92
C CYS A 150 3.85 14.52 10.23
N ASN A 151 3.71 15.65 10.96
CA ASN A 151 4.22 15.76 12.30
C ASN A 151 3.65 14.66 13.20
N GLU A 152 2.39 14.30 13.00
CA GLU A 152 1.71 13.28 13.79
C GLU A 152 2.09 11.85 13.36
N LEU A 153 2.72 11.69 12.19
CA LEU A 153 3.26 10.39 11.76
C LEU A 153 4.65 10.12 12.33
N PHE A 154 5.48 11.17 12.46
CA PHE A 154 6.90 11.04 12.80
C PHE A 154 7.26 11.51 14.21
N ARG A 155 6.30 11.99 14.98
CA ARG A 155 6.51 12.68 16.26
C ARG A 155 7.48 11.98 17.23
N ASP A 156 7.38 10.67 17.31
CA ASP A 156 8.15 9.86 18.26
C ASP A 156 9.05 8.82 17.57
N ILE A 157 9.29 8.93 16.27
CA ILE A 157 10.02 7.93 15.48
C ILE A 157 11.48 7.74 15.95
N ASP A 158 12.08 8.78 16.50
CA ASP A 158 13.47 8.76 17.00
C ASP A 158 13.56 8.34 18.48
N LYS A 159 12.44 7.90 19.10
CA LYS A 159 12.34 7.54 20.52
C LYS A 159 12.21 6.04 20.77
N ASP A 160 12.70 5.21 19.86
CA ASP A 160 12.62 3.74 19.98
C ASP A 160 11.18 3.20 20.12
N THR A 161 10.25 3.83 19.40
CA THR A 161 8.82 3.49 19.42
C THR A 161 8.44 2.47 18.35
N VAL A 162 9.29 2.26 17.35
CA VAL A 162 9.09 1.34 16.23
C VAL A 162 10.38 0.63 15.88
N ASP A 163 10.27 -0.59 15.36
CA ASP A 163 11.41 -1.36 14.91
C ASP A 163 11.94 -0.85 13.57
N PHE A 164 13.25 -0.92 13.41
CA PHE A 164 13.96 -0.64 12.17
C PHE A 164 14.56 -1.92 11.62
N VAL A 165 14.42 -2.11 10.32
CA VAL A 165 14.98 -3.25 9.59
C VAL A 165 15.94 -2.76 8.50
N PRO A 166 16.95 -3.58 8.13
CA PRO A 166 17.79 -3.26 6.99
C PRO A 166 16.95 -3.12 5.71
N ASN A 167 17.35 -2.19 4.83
CA ASN A 167 16.79 -2.10 3.49
C ASN A 167 17.24 -3.30 2.63
N TYR A 168 16.79 -3.35 1.37
CA TYR A 168 17.01 -4.48 0.45
C TYR A 168 18.49 -4.84 0.20
N ASP A 169 19.43 -3.90 0.32
CA ASP A 169 20.87 -4.09 0.10
C ASP A 169 21.72 -3.96 1.37
N ASN A 170 21.08 -3.85 2.53
CA ASN A 170 21.71 -3.67 3.85
C ASN A 170 22.57 -2.39 3.99
N SER A 171 22.41 -1.41 3.11
CA SER A 171 23.16 -0.15 3.16
C SER A 171 22.63 0.84 4.18
N THR A 172 21.34 0.74 4.53
CA THR A 172 20.66 1.62 5.48
C THR A 172 19.51 0.89 6.16
N THR A 173 18.83 1.55 7.08
CA THR A 173 17.66 1.00 7.77
C THR A 173 16.40 1.79 7.47
N GLU A 174 15.26 1.11 7.51
CA GLU A 174 13.93 1.67 7.33
C GLU A 174 12.98 1.24 8.46
N PRO A 175 12.01 2.08 8.86
CA PRO A 175 11.06 1.72 9.90
C PRO A 175 10.04 0.72 9.37
N THR A 176 9.67 -0.24 10.21
CA THR A 176 8.60 -1.20 9.91
C THR A 176 7.23 -0.56 9.89
N LEU A 177 7.01 0.41 10.79
CA LEU A 177 5.76 1.18 10.97
C LEU A 177 6.08 2.64 11.27
N PHE A 178 5.08 3.52 11.15
CA PHE A 178 5.14 4.86 11.72
C PHE A 178 4.44 4.91 13.09
N PRO A 179 5.00 5.65 14.07
CA PRO A 179 4.41 5.83 15.40
C PRO A 179 3.29 6.88 15.36
N THR A 180 2.26 6.60 14.57
CA THR A 180 1.16 7.54 14.34
C THR A 180 0.38 7.84 15.62
N THR A 181 0.00 9.10 15.81
CA THR A 181 -0.73 9.55 17.01
C THR A 181 -2.24 9.36 16.91
N PHE A 182 -2.74 8.99 15.74
CA PHE A 182 -4.15 8.68 15.47
C PHE A 182 -4.27 7.52 14.47
N PRO A 183 -5.41 6.84 14.35
CA PRO A 183 -5.59 5.71 13.44
C PRO A 183 -5.64 6.15 11.96
N THR A 184 -4.49 6.40 11.37
CA THR A 184 -4.34 6.87 9.99
C THR A 184 -4.97 5.97 8.95
N ILE A 185 -5.04 4.66 9.22
CA ILE A 185 -5.71 3.69 8.35
C ILE A 185 -7.19 4.00 8.11
N LEU A 186 -7.86 4.68 9.05
CA LEU A 186 -9.27 5.05 8.96
C LEU A 186 -9.49 6.44 8.35
N VAL A 187 -8.45 7.26 8.23
CA VAL A 187 -8.58 8.68 7.85
C VAL A 187 -8.46 8.89 6.34
N ASN A 188 -7.75 8.02 5.65
CA ASN A 188 -7.63 8.06 4.19
C ASN A 188 -8.02 6.73 3.57
N ALA A 189 -8.67 6.81 2.41
CA ALA A 189 -9.04 5.62 1.64
C ALA A 189 -7.82 4.76 1.32
N ASN A 190 -7.93 3.48 1.58
CA ASN A 190 -6.91 2.51 1.19
C ASN A 190 -7.56 1.32 0.49
N MET A 191 -7.10 1.05 -0.72
CA MET A 191 -7.51 -0.11 -1.49
C MET A 191 -6.28 -0.88 -1.94
N GLY A 192 -6.28 -2.19 -1.71
CA GLY A 192 -5.20 -3.08 -2.11
C GLY A 192 -5.73 -4.34 -2.77
N ILE A 193 -5.18 -4.70 -3.92
CA ILE A 193 -5.50 -5.92 -4.64
C ILE A 193 -4.28 -6.82 -4.60
N ALA A 194 -4.43 -7.98 -3.95
CA ALA A 194 -3.39 -8.99 -3.82
C ALA A 194 -3.79 -10.28 -4.53
N VAL A 195 -3.00 -11.32 -4.35
CA VAL A 195 -3.35 -12.67 -4.83
C VAL A 195 -4.37 -13.29 -3.88
N SER A 196 -5.53 -13.67 -4.41
CA SER A 196 -6.64 -14.31 -3.69
C SER A 196 -7.28 -13.47 -2.57
N MET A 197 -6.88 -12.23 -2.38
CA MET A 197 -7.50 -11.32 -1.43
C MET A 197 -7.42 -9.86 -1.87
N ALA A 198 -8.36 -9.05 -1.37
CA ALA A 198 -8.37 -7.62 -1.56
C ALA A 198 -8.75 -6.93 -0.25
N SER A 199 -8.26 -5.72 -0.05
CA SER A 199 -8.62 -4.86 1.06
C SER A 199 -9.18 -3.56 0.51
N SER A 200 -10.28 -3.08 1.11
CA SER A 200 -10.86 -1.78 0.80
C SER A 200 -11.31 -1.15 2.12
N VAL A 201 -10.61 -0.10 2.53
CA VAL A 201 -10.93 0.66 3.74
C VAL A 201 -11.44 2.03 3.33
N CYS A 202 -12.68 2.33 3.73
CA CYS A 202 -13.26 3.66 3.51
C CYS A 202 -12.57 4.70 4.40
N PRO A 203 -12.44 5.94 3.93
CA PRO A 203 -11.97 7.03 4.75
C PRO A 203 -13.11 7.58 5.63
N PHE A 204 -12.75 8.05 6.82
CA PHE A 204 -13.67 8.66 7.77
C PHE A 204 -13.20 10.06 8.17
N ASN A 205 -14.09 10.86 8.69
CA ASN A 205 -13.78 12.18 9.21
C ASN A 205 -12.77 12.10 10.36
N LEU A 206 -11.68 12.86 10.26
CA LEU A 206 -10.60 12.84 11.26
C LEU A 206 -11.09 13.22 12.66
N ALA A 207 -11.97 14.21 12.78
CA ALA A 207 -12.51 14.63 14.09
C ALA A 207 -13.33 13.50 14.71
N GLU A 208 -14.25 12.89 13.95
CA GLU A 208 -15.07 11.77 14.41
C GLU A 208 -14.21 10.55 14.80
N VAL A 209 -13.16 10.26 14.04
CA VAL A 209 -12.20 9.18 14.38
C VAL A 209 -11.50 9.48 15.71
N CYS A 210 -11.02 10.69 15.91
CA CYS A 210 -10.37 11.08 17.16
C CYS A 210 -11.35 11.07 18.35
N GLU A 211 -12.57 11.57 18.18
CA GLU A 211 -13.62 11.53 19.19
C GLU A 211 -13.99 10.09 19.59
N THR A 212 -14.12 9.22 18.59
CA THR A 212 -14.40 7.79 18.80
C THR A 212 -13.25 7.11 19.56
N CYS A 213 -11.99 7.39 19.20
CA CYS A 213 -10.85 6.86 19.91
C CYS A 213 -10.82 7.31 21.38
N ILE A 214 -11.07 8.59 21.65
CA ILE A 214 -11.12 9.14 23.01
C ILE A 214 -12.24 8.48 23.81
N ALA A 215 -13.42 8.32 23.20
CA ALA A 215 -14.57 7.70 23.85
C ALA A 215 -14.31 6.22 24.14
N TYR A 216 -13.73 5.48 23.18
CA TYR A 216 -13.42 4.06 23.32
C TYR A 216 -12.33 3.79 24.38
N ILE A 217 -11.30 4.65 24.48
CA ILE A 217 -10.27 4.55 25.52
C ILE A 217 -10.87 4.77 26.91
N LYS A 218 -11.84 5.68 27.04
CA LYS A 218 -12.54 5.94 28.32
C LYS A 218 -13.54 4.85 28.66
N ASN A 219 -14.19 4.27 27.69
CA ASN A 219 -15.19 3.22 27.85
C ASN A 219 -15.10 2.22 26.68
N PRO A 220 -14.53 1.02 26.89
CA PRO A 220 -14.43 -0.02 25.84
C PRO A 220 -15.79 -0.49 25.29
N ASP A 221 -16.89 -0.29 26.04
CA ASP A 221 -18.26 -0.61 25.61
C ASP A 221 -18.94 0.55 24.88
N HIS A 222 -18.18 1.56 24.46
CA HIS A 222 -18.69 2.71 23.72
C HIS A 222 -19.35 2.30 22.41
N ASP A 223 -20.58 2.81 22.17
CA ASP A 223 -21.27 2.62 20.89
C ASP A 223 -20.59 3.48 19.80
N ILE A 224 -19.82 2.82 18.93
CA ILE A 224 -19.00 3.47 17.90
C ILE A 224 -19.84 4.37 16.99
N ILE A 225 -21.07 3.97 16.65
CA ILE A 225 -21.91 4.72 15.72
C ILE A 225 -22.38 6.07 16.29
N SER A 226 -22.33 6.22 17.62
CA SER A 226 -22.70 7.49 18.27
C SER A 226 -21.71 8.62 17.95
N THR A 227 -20.45 8.28 17.66
CA THR A 227 -19.37 9.22 17.34
C THR A 227 -18.83 9.09 15.92
N LEU A 228 -18.88 7.89 15.31
CA LEU A 228 -18.46 7.64 13.93
C LEU A 228 -19.68 7.24 13.10
N LYS A 229 -20.27 8.20 12.41
CA LYS A 229 -21.57 8.01 11.75
C LYS A 229 -21.49 7.35 10.38
N GLY A 230 -20.41 7.56 9.65
CA GLY A 230 -20.25 7.01 8.32
C GLY A 230 -18.98 7.50 7.63
N PRO A 231 -18.67 6.96 6.45
CA PRO A 231 -17.48 7.35 5.69
C PRO A 231 -17.61 8.74 5.09
N ASP A 232 -16.47 9.42 4.98
CA ASP A 232 -16.27 10.64 4.22
C ASP A 232 -15.52 10.34 2.92
N PHE A 233 -15.74 11.14 1.86
CA PHE A 233 -15.09 10.94 0.58
C PHE A 233 -14.49 12.26 0.06
N PRO A 234 -13.32 12.19 -0.61
CA PRO A 234 -12.81 13.34 -1.34
C PRO A 234 -13.83 13.84 -2.37
N GLY A 235 -14.14 15.13 -2.34
CA GLY A 235 -15.17 15.72 -3.19
C GLY A 235 -16.57 15.72 -2.58
N GLY A 236 -16.78 15.07 -1.45
CA GLY A 236 -18.07 15.01 -0.78
C GLY A 236 -19.09 14.10 -1.48
N GLY A 237 -20.34 14.11 -0.96
CA GLY A 237 -21.44 13.34 -1.51
C GLY A 237 -22.64 13.35 -0.56
N PHE A 238 -23.71 12.66 -0.98
CA PHE A 238 -24.86 12.39 -0.13
C PHE A 238 -24.95 10.88 0.11
N MET A 239 -25.21 10.49 1.32
CA MET A 239 -25.38 9.10 1.70
C MET A 239 -26.84 8.85 2.11
N LEU A 240 -27.44 7.79 1.58
CA LEU A 240 -28.69 7.27 2.11
C LEU A 240 -28.36 6.53 3.41
N TYR A 241 -28.58 7.21 4.54
CA TYR A 241 -28.17 6.72 5.85
C TYR A 241 -29.15 5.67 6.37
N ASP A 242 -28.63 4.47 6.63
CA ASP A 242 -29.30 3.40 7.35
C ASP A 242 -28.41 2.96 8.51
N GLU A 243 -28.83 3.24 9.72
CA GLU A 243 -28.05 2.98 10.94
C GLU A 243 -27.77 1.49 11.16
N GLU A 244 -28.74 0.63 10.88
CA GLU A 244 -28.60 -0.82 11.08
C GLU A 244 -27.61 -1.42 10.04
N GLU A 245 -27.66 -0.94 8.79
CA GLU A 245 -26.71 -1.36 7.76
C GLU A 245 -25.29 -0.93 8.12
N ILE A 246 -25.10 0.29 8.64
CA ILE A 246 -23.77 0.79 9.05
C ILE A 246 -23.27 0.03 10.28
N LYS A 247 -24.09 -0.27 11.28
CA LYS A 247 -23.73 -1.11 12.43
C LYS A 247 -23.25 -2.49 11.97
N GLU A 248 -23.96 -3.09 11.03
CA GLU A 248 -23.58 -4.41 10.49
C GLU A 248 -22.24 -4.34 9.71
N ILE A 249 -22.01 -3.25 8.97
CA ILE A 249 -20.72 -3.02 8.27
C ILE A 249 -19.59 -2.88 9.29
N PHE A 250 -19.77 -2.11 10.35
CA PHE A 250 -18.74 -1.97 11.40
C PHE A 250 -18.48 -3.28 12.13
N ARG A 251 -19.49 -4.10 12.36
CA ARG A 251 -19.36 -5.40 13.01
C ARG A 251 -18.68 -6.45 12.15
N THR A 252 -18.95 -6.47 10.85
CA THR A 252 -18.52 -7.54 9.92
C THR A 252 -17.38 -7.13 9.00
N GLY A 253 -17.15 -5.84 8.82
CA GLY A 253 -16.26 -5.29 7.80
C GLY A 253 -16.77 -5.50 6.37
N ARG A 254 -18.05 -5.80 6.18
CA ARG A 254 -18.67 -6.09 4.88
C ARG A 254 -20.02 -5.44 4.75
N GLY A 255 -20.28 -4.89 3.57
CA GLY A 255 -21.56 -4.29 3.22
C GLY A 255 -21.41 -3.30 2.07
N SER A 256 -22.49 -2.59 1.75
CA SER A 256 -22.51 -1.52 0.75
C SER A 256 -23.29 -0.34 1.28
N ILE A 257 -22.82 0.85 1.00
CA ILE A 257 -23.47 2.12 1.33
C ILE A 257 -23.93 2.77 0.01
N LYS A 258 -25.11 3.34 0.00
CA LYS A 258 -25.70 4.00 -1.18
C LYS A 258 -25.71 5.51 -1.02
#